data_e7ec14a4c827738c62797984897044c8
#
_entry.id   e7ec14a4c827738c62797984897044c8
#
_cell.length_a   1.000
_cell.length_b   1.000
_cell.length_c   1.000
_cell.angle_alpha   90.00
_cell.angle_beta   90.00
_cell.angle_gamma   90.00
#
_symmetry.space_group_name_H-M   'P 1'
#
loop_
_entity.id
_entity.type
_entity.pdbx_description
1 polymer ?
#
loop_
_entity_poly.entity_id
_entity_poly.type
_entity_poly.pdbx_seq_one_letter_code
_entity_poly.pdbx_strand_id
1 'polypeptide(L)'
;MENIFIVQKSFLLDYFNENSSSFPDKKEFMITLGALCGYACQAAARLEQKGYLLVKAAGKNYFFGDGVNYYLLESSNSFITLMKKKFESMFKNNDFPDFVKILKNVASNIGNKNYKINGLFNPEEKFPYYLKVWNDIFDIVKKSSNKPEGWPVVLTLVLDHFMNVFFVCFGGKELITLFPAIIENAFYISKMIEED
;
A
#
# COMPACT_ATOMS: atom_id res chain seq x y z
N MET A 1 13.48 1.81 20.18
CA MET A 1 12.35 1.85 19.22
C MET A 1 12.34 0.68 18.22
N GLU A 2 13.48 0.26 17.68
CA GLU A 2 13.54 -0.86 16.71
C GLU A 2 12.94 -2.20 17.22
N ASN A 3 13.17 -2.56 18.49
CA ASN A 3 12.67 -3.83 19.04
C ASN A 3 11.13 -3.92 19.13
N ILE A 4 10.44 -2.80 19.29
CA ILE A 4 8.96 -2.76 19.38
C ILE A 4 8.34 -3.08 18.01
N PHE A 5 8.88 -2.51 16.94
CA PHE A 5 8.39 -2.78 15.58
C PHE A 5 8.64 -4.22 15.11
N ILE A 6 9.69 -4.88 15.62
CA ILE A 6 10.00 -6.28 15.27
C ILE A 6 8.97 -7.24 15.84
N VAL A 7 8.58 -7.08 17.11
CA VAL A 7 7.55 -7.93 17.75
C VAL A 7 6.17 -7.67 17.15
N GLN A 8 5.88 -6.42 16.83
CA GLN A 8 4.59 -6.00 16.29
C GLN A 8 4.34 -6.47 14.85
N LYS A 9 5.40 -6.57 14.05
CA LYS A 9 5.35 -7.12 12.70
C LYS A 9 5.01 -8.61 12.70
N SER A 10 5.38 -9.39 13.72
CA SER A 10 5.23 -10.84 13.72
C SER A 10 3.78 -11.29 13.57
N PHE A 11 2.83 -10.67 14.28
CA PHE A 11 1.41 -11.04 14.20
C PHE A 11 0.82 -10.88 12.80
N LEU A 12 1.20 -9.82 12.07
CA LEU A 12 0.76 -9.63 10.68
C LEU A 12 1.44 -10.62 9.74
N LEU A 13 2.71 -10.94 9.97
CA LEU A 13 3.42 -11.95 9.19
C LEU A 13 2.79 -13.34 9.40
N ASP A 14 2.43 -13.68 10.63
CA ASP A 14 1.77 -14.96 10.94
C ASP A 14 0.42 -15.04 10.23
N TYR A 15 -0.42 -13.98 10.33
CA TYR A 15 -1.69 -13.92 9.61
C TYR A 15 -1.51 -14.12 8.10
N PHE A 16 -0.60 -13.39 7.46
CA PHE A 16 -0.40 -13.49 6.01
C PHE A 16 0.24 -14.81 5.58
N ASN A 17 1.09 -15.42 6.41
CA ASN A 17 1.64 -16.77 6.14
C ASN A 17 0.54 -17.83 6.19
N GLU A 18 -0.31 -17.81 7.22
CA GLU A 18 -1.41 -18.75 7.39
C GLU A 18 -2.47 -18.62 6.28
N ASN A 19 -2.72 -17.37 5.82
CA ASN A 19 -3.72 -17.08 4.80
C ASN A 19 -3.14 -16.94 3.39
N SER A 20 -1.86 -17.22 3.17
CA SER A 20 -1.19 -17.05 1.88
C SER A 20 -1.83 -17.84 0.74
N SER A 21 -2.44 -19.00 1.04
CA SER A 21 -3.15 -19.84 0.07
C SER A 21 -4.51 -19.27 -0.36
N SER A 22 -5.06 -18.31 0.36
CA SER A 22 -6.33 -17.63 -0.01
C SER A 22 -6.17 -16.62 -1.14
N PHE A 23 -4.94 -16.23 -1.47
CA PHE A 23 -4.66 -15.32 -2.57
C PHE A 23 -4.52 -16.10 -3.88
N PRO A 24 -5.13 -15.61 -4.98
CA PRO A 24 -5.14 -16.30 -6.28
C PRO A 24 -3.74 -16.62 -6.81
N ASP A 25 -2.82 -15.66 -6.68
CA ASP A 25 -1.42 -15.83 -7.01
C ASP A 25 -0.51 -14.91 -6.17
N LYS A 26 0.80 -15.16 -6.25
CA LYS A 26 1.79 -14.40 -5.48
C LYS A 26 1.94 -12.94 -5.92
N LYS A 27 1.66 -12.63 -7.20
CA LYS A 27 1.70 -11.26 -7.71
C LYS A 27 0.51 -10.48 -7.17
N GLU A 28 -0.68 -11.06 -7.19
CA GLU A 28 -1.88 -10.46 -6.61
C GLU A 28 -1.72 -10.24 -5.10
N PHE A 29 -1.10 -11.18 -4.39
CA PHE A 29 -0.75 -11.00 -2.99
C PHE A 29 0.12 -9.76 -2.74
N MET A 30 1.20 -9.60 -3.51
CA MET A 30 2.10 -8.43 -3.38
C MET A 30 1.39 -7.11 -3.70
N ILE A 31 0.54 -7.10 -4.72
CA ILE A 31 -0.27 -5.94 -5.09
C ILE A 31 -1.29 -5.61 -4.00
N THR A 32 -1.90 -6.63 -3.38
CA THR A 32 -2.82 -6.47 -2.24
C THR A 32 -2.11 -5.85 -1.05
N LEU A 33 -0.90 -6.29 -0.70
CA LEU A 33 -0.11 -5.66 0.36
C LEU A 33 0.17 -4.18 0.06
N GLY A 34 0.48 -3.84 -1.20
CA GLY A 34 0.61 -2.44 -1.62
C GLY A 34 -0.67 -1.64 -1.40
N ALA A 35 -1.83 -2.20 -1.77
CA ALA A 35 -3.15 -1.59 -1.53
C ALA A 35 -3.38 -1.32 -0.04
N LEU A 36 -3.10 -2.31 0.82
CA LEU A 36 -3.25 -2.17 2.27
C LEU A 36 -2.33 -1.10 2.87
N CYS A 37 -1.10 -0.95 2.36
CA CYS A 37 -0.21 0.15 2.74
C CYS A 37 -0.83 1.51 2.39
N GLY A 38 -1.38 1.66 1.19
CA GLY A 38 -2.07 2.87 0.75
C GLY A 38 -3.30 3.19 1.61
N TYR A 39 -4.14 2.17 1.88
CA TYR A 39 -5.32 2.33 2.73
C TYR A 39 -4.95 2.69 4.17
N ALA A 40 -3.89 2.10 4.72
CA ALA A 40 -3.39 2.45 6.05
C ALA A 40 -2.95 3.92 6.14
N CYS A 41 -2.34 4.48 5.08
CA CYS A 41 -1.99 5.90 5.03
C CYS A 41 -3.24 6.78 5.13
N GLN A 42 -4.31 6.42 4.40
CA GLN A 42 -5.59 7.13 4.46
C GLN A 42 -6.25 6.98 5.82
N ALA A 43 -6.35 5.75 6.34
CA ALA A 43 -6.98 5.47 7.63
C ALA A 43 -6.29 6.22 8.78
N ALA A 44 -4.95 6.28 8.77
CA ALA A 44 -4.17 7.05 9.73
C ALA A 44 -4.47 8.56 9.61
N ALA A 45 -4.47 9.10 8.40
CA ALA A 45 -4.75 10.52 8.15
C ALA A 45 -6.17 10.93 8.59
N ARG A 46 -7.16 10.07 8.34
CA ARG A 46 -8.56 10.30 8.76
C ARG A 46 -8.70 10.34 10.28
N LEU A 47 -8.11 9.39 10.98
CA LEU A 47 -8.21 9.31 12.45
C LEU A 47 -7.48 10.45 13.16
N GLU A 48 -6.38 10.93 12.60
CA GLU A 48 -5.66 12.07 13.14
C GLU A 48 -6.26 13.42 12.72
N GLN A 49 -7.37 13.39 11.96
CA GLN A 49 -8.05 14.59 11.46
C GLN A 49 -7.12 15.58 10.73
N LYS A 50 -6.07 15.06 10.08
CA LYS A 50 -5.18 15.86 9.25
C LYS A 50 -5.95 16.38 8.04
N GLY A 51 -5.66 17.61 7.64
CA GLY A 51 -6.37 18.31 6.57
C GLY A 51 -6.57 17.46 5.31
N TYR A 52 -7.82 17.32 4.89
CA TYR A 52 -8.20 16.54 3.72
C TYR A 52 -9.30 17.24 2.92
N LEU A 53 -9.41 16.85 1.67
CA LEU A 53 -10.47 17.22 0.75
C LEU A 53 -11.18 15.97 0.25
N LEU A 54 -12.50 16.04 0.17
CA LEU A 54 -13.29 15.05 -0.56
C LEU A 54 -13.50 15.55 -1.98
N VAL A 55 -12.97 14.86 -2.95
CA VAL A 55 -13.12 15.16 -4.38
C VAL A 55 -14.14 14.22 -4.98
N LYS A 56 -15.21 14.78 -5.57
CA LYS A 56 -16.22 13.98 -6.24
C LYS A 56 -15.83 13.74 -7.70
N ALA A 57 -15.72 12.47 -8.11
CA ALA A 57 -15.50 12.06 -9.48
C ALA A 57 -16.33 10.83 -9.81
N ALA A 58 -16.96 10.79 -10.99
CA ALA A 58 -17.79 9.68 -11.46
C ALA A 58 -18.90 9.23 -10.47
N GLY A 59 -19.40 10.15 -9.64
CA GLY A 59 -20.44 9.89 -8.65
C GLY A 59 -19.93 9.42 -7.28
N LYS A 60 -18.63 9.15 -7.13
CA LYS A 60 -17.99 8.71 -5.88
C LYS A 60 -17.16 9.81 -5.24
N ASN A 61 -16.91 9.70 -3.94
CA ASN A 61 -16.02 10.57 -3.19
C ASN A 61 -14.63 9.93 -3.07
N TYR A 62 -13.60 10.74 -3.21
CA TYR A 62 -12.20 10.35 -3.07
C TYR A 62 -11.49 11.25 -2.06
N PHE A 63 -10.56 10.67 -1.31
CA PHE A 63 -9.83 11.33 -0.24
C PHE A 63 -8.50 11.90 -0.73
N PHE A 64 -8.35 13.21 -0.63
CA PHE A 64 -7.11 13.90 -0.97
C PHE A 64 -6.66 14.77 0.22
N GLY A 65 -5.39 15.09 0.28
CA GLY A 65 -4.88 16.07 1.24
C GLY A 65 -3.48 15.76 1.77
N ASP A 66 -2.94 16.75 2.46
CA ASP A 66 -1.57 16.71 2.99
C ASP A 66 -1.39 15.60 4.04
N GLY A 67 -2.45 15.27 4.78
CA GLY A 67 -2.39 14.20 5.77
C GLY A 67 -2.04 12.85 5.16
N VAL A 68 -2.68 12.48 4.04
CA VAL A 68 -2.37 11.22 3.36
C VAL A 68 -1.03 11.29 2.64
N ASN A 69 -0.69 12.46 2.06
CA ASN A 69 0.59 12.67 1.38
C ASN A 69 1.76 12.58 2.37
N TYR A 70 1.58 13.05 3.60
CA TYR A 70 2.58 12.91 4.65
C TYR A 70 3.00 11.45 4.85
N TYR A 71 2.03 10.52 4.98
CA TYR A 71 2.33 9.10 5.17
C TYR A 71 2.78 8.38 3.90
N LEU A 72 2.28 8.81 2.74
CA LEU A 72 2.68 8.21 1.47
C LEU A 72 4.07 8.65 1.00
N LEU A 73 4.41 9.95 1.15
CA LEU A 73 5.50 10.59 0.42
C LEU A 73 6.51 11.34 1.29
N GLU A 74 6.07 12.08 2.32
CA GLU A 74 6.86 13.18 2.91
C GLU A 74 7.59 12.79 4.18
N SER A 75 7.00 11.93 5.00
CA SER A 75 7.61 11.47 6.24
C SER A 75 8.91 10.70 5.98
N SER A 76 9.88 10.79 6.89
CA SER A 76 11.10 9.98 6.86
C SER A 76 10.84 8.47 6.87
N ASN A 77 9.66 8.05 7.35
CA ASN A 77 9.16 6.68 7.35
C ASN A 77 7.93 6.52 6.44
N SER A 78 7.77 7.39 5.44
CA SER A 78 6.69 7.28 4.47
C SER A 78 6.81 5.99 3.64
N PHE A 79 5.67 5.55 3.11
CA PHE A 79 5.61 4.39 2.23
C PHE A 79 6.67 4.46 1.12
N ILE A 80 6.76 5.57 0.38
CA ILE A 80 7.74 5.73 -0.71
C ILE A 80 9.18 5.74 -0.20
N THR A 81 9.46 6.41 0.94
CA THR A 81 10.82 6.43 1.49
C THR A 81 11.30 5.02 1.85
N LEU A 82 10.45 4.21 2.48
CA LEU A 82 10.78 2.83 2.84
C LEU A 82 10.90 1.94 1.59
N MET A 83 9.98 2.08 0.63
CA MET A 83 10.02 1.32 -0.62
C MET A 83 11.24 1.66 -1.47
N LYS A 84 11.64 2.93 -1.53
CA LYS A 84 12.86 3.36 -2.23
C LYS A 84 14.11 2.73 -1.61
N LYS A 85 14.26 2.81 -0.30
CA LYS A 85 15.38 2.17 0.42
C LYS A 85 15.44 0.68 0.14
N LYS A 86 14.28 0.01 0.14
CA LYS A 86 14.18 -1.41 -0.17
C LYS A 86 14.61 -1.72 -1.60
N PHE A 87 14.06 -1.00 -2.58
CA PHE A 87 14.37 -1.18 -3.99
C PHE A 87 15.87 -1.00 -4.25
N GLU A 88 16.46 0.09 -3.75
CA GLU A 88 17.89 0.39 -3.89
C GLU A 88 18.79 -0.69 -3.26
N SER A 89 18.36 -1.30 -2.15
CA SER A 89 19.08 -2.39 -1.50
C SER A 89 19.08 -3.68 -2.33
N MET A 90 18.00 -3.95 -3.07
CA MET A 90 17.81 -5.16 -3.88
C MET A 90 18.33 -5.01 -5.31
N PHE A 91 18.26 -3.81 -5.89
CA PHE A 91 18.43 -3.54 -7.31
C PHE A 91 19.38 -2.36 -7.58
N LYS A 92 20.61 -2.48 -7.10
CA LYS A 92 21.64 -1.41 -7.11
C LYS A 92 21.88 -0.74 -8.47
N ASN A 93 21.62 -1.45 -9.57
CA ASN A 93 21.87 -0.97 -10.93
C ASN A 93 20.61 -0.58 -11.69
N ASN A 94 19.48 -0.45 -10.99
CA ASN A 94 18.21 -0.08 -11.59
C ASN A 94 17.70 1.22 -10.95
N ASP A 95 17.09 2.06 -11.76
CA ASP A 95 16.43 3.26 -11.27
C ASP A 95 15.12 2.91 -10.55
N PHE A 96 14.91 3.56 -9.42
CA PHE A 96 13.62 3.49 -8.74
C PHE A 96 12.53 4.06 -9.65
N PRO A 97 11.33 3.45 -9.71
CA PRO A 97 10.24 3.96 -10.53
C PRO A 97 9.95 5.44 -10.24
N ASP A 98 9.67 6.22 -11.29
CA ASP A 98 9.25 7.61 -11.16
C ASP A 98 7.88 7.70 -10.48
N PHE A 99 7.89 7.73 -9.16
CA PHE A 99 6.67 7.79 -8.35
C PHE A 99 5.89 9.10 -8.55
N VAL A 100 6.54 10.18 -8.95
CA VAL A 100 5.85 11.45 -9.24
C VAL A 100 5.00 11.30 -10.49
N LYS A 101 5.54 10.64 -11.51
CA LYS A 101 4.79 10.30 -12.73
C LYS A 101 3.65 9.34 -12.42
N ILE A 102 3.88 8.31 -11.61
CA ILE A 102 2.85 7.37 -11.18
C ILE A 102 1.74 8.11 -10.41
N LEU A 103 2.08 8.96 -9.45
CA LEU A 103 1.11 9.74 -8.67
C LEU A 103 0.26 10.65 -9.55
N LYS A 104 0.88 11.36 -10.51
CA LYS A 104 0.16 12.21 -11.48
C LYS A 104 -0.79 11.37 -12.34
N ASN A 105 -0.34 10.20 -12.80
CA ASN A 105 -1.17 9.28 -13.57
C ASN A 105 -2.40 8.82 -12.76
N VAL A 106 -2.20 8.39 -11.52
CA VAL A 106 -3.29 8.01 -10.62
C VAL A 106 -4.26 9.17 -10.43
N ALA A 107 -3.77 10.36 -10.07
CA ALA A 107 -4.62 11.52 -9.81
C ALA A 107 -5.47 11.92 -11.03
N SER A 108 -4.91 11.80 -12.24
CA SER A 108 -5.61 12.11 -13.49
C SER A 108 -6.65 11.05 -13.89
N ASN A 109 -6.60 9.87 -13.28
CA ASN A 109 -7.48 8.75 -13.63
C ASN A 109 -8.45 8.36 -12.50
N ILE A 110 -8.52 9.11 -11.43
CA ILE A 110 -9.50 8.90 -10.37
C ILE A 110 -10.92 8.99 -10.95
N GLY A 111 -11.73 7.95 -10.69
CA GLY A 111 -13.09 7.82 -11.23
C GLY A 111 -13.18 7.37 -12.70
N ASN A 112 -12.06 7.07 -13.34
CA ASN A 112 -12.05 6.52 -14.70
C ASN A 112 -12.27 5.00 -14.66
N LYS A 113 -13.48 4.56 -15.02
CA LYS A 113 -13.86 3.14 -15.03
C LYS A 113 -13.00 2.25 -15.93
N ASN A 114 -12.31 2.83 -16.91
CA ASN A 114 -11.42 2.09 -17.81
C ASN A 114 -9.97 2.08 -17.36
N TYR A 115 -9.67 2.77 -16.25
CA TYR A 115 -8.30 2.79 -15.72
C TYR A 115 -7.87 1.44 -15.19
N LYS A 116 -6.64 1.06 -15.52
CA LYS A 116 -6.04 -0.19 -15.06
C LYS A 116 -4.66 0.06 -14.47
N ILE A 117 -4.43 -0.41 -13.28
CA ILE A 117 -3.11 -0.42 -12.64
C ILE A 117 -2.12 -1.18 -13.52
N ASN A 118 -1.13 -0.48 -14.05
CA ASN A 118 -0.11 -1.04 -14.96
C ASN A 118 -0.71 -1.93 -16.08
N GLY A 119 -1.91 -1.60 -16.57
CA GLY A 119 -2.64 -2.36 -17.58
C GLY A 119 -3.25 -3.69 -17.10
N LEU A 120 -3.15 -4.03 -15.82
CA LEU A 120 -3.53 -5.35 -15.30
C LEU A 120 -5.01 -5.43 -14.89
N PHE A 121 -5.47 -4.54 -13.99
CA PHE A 121 -6.82 -4.60 -13.40
C PHE A 121 -7.31 -3.20 -13.01
N ASN A 122 -8.64 -3.06 -12.87
CA ASN A 122 -9.26 -1.85 -12.35
C ASN A 122 -9.21 -1.85 -10.81
N PRO A 123 -8.57 -0.84 -10.18
CA PRO A 123 -8.45 -0.78 -8.72
C PRO A 123 -9.78 -0.59 -8.00
N GLU A 124 -10.77 0.06 -8.62
CA GLU A 124 -12.10 0.25 -8.02
C GLU A 124 -12.87 -1.06 -7.92
N GLU A 125 -12.75 -1.96 -8.92
CA GLU A 125 -13.37 -3.28 -8.89
C GLU A 125 -12.75 -4.18 -7.81
N LYS A 126 -11.48 -3.96 -7.48
CA LYS A 126 -10.76 -4.70 -6.44
C LYS A 126 -10.90 -4.10 -5.04
N PHE A 127 -11.36 -2.86 -4.92
CA PHE A 127 -11.44 -2.16 -3.63
C PHE A 127 -12.28 -2.90 -2.57
N PRO A 128 -13.47 -3.48 -2.86
CA PRO A 128 -14.22 -4.25 -1.88
C PRO A 128 -13.44 -5.44 -1.31
N TYR A 129 -12.62 -6.09 -2.14
CA TYR A 129 -11.74 -7.16 -1.70
C TYR A 129 -10.64 -6.65 -0.76
N TYR A 130 -9.98 -5.53 -1.10
CA TYR A 130 -8.95 -4.94 -0.23
C TYR A 130 -9.53 -4.48 1.10
N LEU A 131 -10.74 -3.92 1.09
CA LEU A 131 -11.44 -3.50 2.28
C LEU A 131 -11.80 -4.69 3.19
N LYS A 132 -12.24 -5.81 2.61
CA LYS A 132 -12.45 -7.04 3.35
C LYS A 132 -11.16 -7.50 4.05
N VAL A 133 -10.05 -7.59 3.31
CA VAL A 133 -8.75 -7.98 3.90
C VAL A 133 -8.33 -6.99 4.99
N TRP A 134 -8.52 -5.68 4.78
CA TRP A 134 -8.24 -4.68 5.79
C TRP A 134 -9.05 -4.92 7.07
N ASN A 135 -10.34 -5.16 6.95
CA ASN A 135 -11.20 -5.41 8.10
C ASN A 135 -10.78 -6.67 8.86
N ASP A 136 -10.37 -7.72 8.15
CA ASP A 136 -9.87 -8.96 8.77
C ASP A 136 -8.57 -8.73 9.57
N ILE A 137 -7.70 -7.82 9.14
CA ILE A 137 -6.41 -7.55 9.81
C ILE A 137 -6.43 -6.34 10.75
N PHE A 138 -7.48 -5.52 10.75
CA PHE A 138 -7.46 -4.22 11.42
C PHE A 138 -7.16 -4.30 12.92
N ASP A 139 -7.72 -5.30 13.62
CA ASP A 139 -7.41 -5.48 15.04
C ASP A 139 -5.95 -5.90 15.28
N ILE A 140 -5.35 -6.63 14.35
CA ILE A 140 -3.93 -6.99 14.40
C ILE A 140 -3.07 -5.74 14.17
N VAL A 141 -3.46 -4.90 13.19
CA VAL A 141 -2.78 -3.62 12.90
C VAL A 141 -2.83 -2.71 14.12
N LYS A 142 -3.99 -2.56 14.77
CA LYS A 142 -4.13 -1.77 16.01
C LYS A 142 -3.26 -2.31 17.16
N LYS A 143 -3.19 -3.62 17.33
CA LYS A 143 -2.30 -4.25 18.31
C LYS A 143 -0.83 -4.06 17.96
N SER A 144 -0.50 -4.02 16.67
CA SER A 144 0.85 -3.80 16.17
C SER A 144 1.33 -2.36 16.32
N SER A 145 0.41 -1.38 16.41
CA SER A 145 0.72 0.00 16.74
C SER A 145 -0.49 0.67 17.38
N ASN A 146 -0.30 1.16 18.61
CA ASN A 146 -1.33 1.90 19.35
C ASN A 146 -1.66 3.26 18.72
N LYS A 147 -0.77 3.75 17.84
CA LYS A 147 -0.92 5.04 17.17
C LYS A 147 -1.19 4.82 15.69
N PRO A 148 -2.20 5.50 15.12
CA PRO A 148 -2.52 5.38 13.70
C PRO A 148 -1.34 5.67 12.77
N GLU A 149 -0.47 6.61 13.13
CA GLU A 149 0.75 6.94 12.39
C GLU A 149 1.71 5.76 12.17
N GLY A 150 1.64 4.75 13.02
CA GLY A 150 2.46 3.53 12.91
C GLY A 150 1.88 2.49 11.94
N TRP A 151 0.61 2.56 11.57
CA TRP A 151 -0.04 1.56 10.72
C TRP A 151 0.56 1.47 9.31
N PRO A 152 0.79 2.60 8.61
CA PRO A 152 1.48 2.56 7.32
C PRO A 152 2.87 1.95 7.42
N VAL A 153 3.61 2.29 8.47
CA VAL A 153 4.99 1.80 8.68
C VAL A 153 4.99 0.29 8.88
N VAL A 154 4.14 -0.24 9.77
CA VAL A 154 4.08 -1.68 10.06
C VAL A 154 3.71 -2.47 8.80
N LEU A 155 2.69 -2.05 8.05
CA LEU A 155 2.29 -2.72 6.80
C LEU A 155 3.37 -2.62 5.72
N THR A 156 4.06 -1.48 5.63
CA THR A 156 5.20 -1.35 4.69
C THR A 156 6.35 -2.30 5.05
N LEU A 157 6.61 -2.52 6.34
CA LEU A 157 7.61 -3.50 6.79
C LEU A 157 7.17 -4.97 6.53
N VAL A 158 5.87 -5.24 6.55
CA VAL A 158 5.32 -6.54 6.13
C VAL A 158 5.52 -6.74 4.62
N LEU A 159 5.17 -5.74 3.82
CA LEU A 159 5.41 -5.76 2.38
C LEU A 159 6.91 -5.95 2.06
N ASP A 160 7.80 -5.23 2.75
CA ASP A 160 9.25 -5.38 2.64
C ASP A 160 9.72 -6.83 2.90
N HIS A 161 9.17 -7.48 3.92
CA HIS A 161 9.48 -8.87 4.21
C HIS A 161 9.07 -9.80 3.05
N PHE A 162 7.83 -9.68 2.57
CA PHE A 162 7.34 -10.53 1.49
C PHE A 162 8.02 -10.22 0.14
N MET A 163 8.53 -9.01 -0.07
CA MET A 163 9.37 -8.71 -1.22
C MET A 163 10.65 -9.56 -1.24
N ASN A 164 11.29 -9.78 -0.08
CA ASN A 164 12.44 -10.69 0.00
C ASN A 164 12.04 -12.12 -0.35
N VAL A 165 10.93 -12.60 0.20
CA VAL A 165 10.41 -13.95 -0.10
C VAL A 165 10.10 -14.07 -1.59
N PHE A 166 9.42 -13.08 -2.18
CA PHE A 166 9.11 -13.06 -3.61
C PHE A 166 10.38 -13.06 -4.47
N PHE A 167 11.37 -12.24 -4.10
CA PHE A 167 12.66 -12.16 -4.80
C PHE A 167 13.38 -13.53 -4.82
N VAL A 168 13.42 -14.22 -3.69
CA VAL A 168 14.04 -15.53 -3.60
C VAL A 168 13.30 -16.58 -4.44
N CYS A 169 11.96 -16.52 -4.46
CA CYS A 169 11.13 -17.52 -5.14
C CYS A 169 11.02 -17.30 -6.66
N PHE A 170 10.98 -16.05 -7.13
CA PHE A 170 10.64 -15.68 -8.52
C PHE A 170 11.73 -14.88 -9.21
N GLY A 171 12.72 -14.38 -8.47
CA GLY A 171 13.85 -13.61 -9.00
C GLY A 171 13.58 -12.10 -9.11
N GLY A 172 14.68 -11.38 -9.29
CA GLY A 172 14.68 -9.91 -9.28
C GLY A 172 13.93 -9.28 -10.46
N LYS A 173 14.00 -9.88 -11.65
CA LYS A 173 13.34 -9.36 -12.85
C LYS A 173 11.82 -9.28 -12.70
N GLU A 174 11.21 -10.32 -12.15
CA GLU A 174 9.77 -10.36 -11.90
C GLU A 174 9.36 -9.29 -10.89
N LEU A 175 10.13 -9.12 -9.82
CA LEU A 175 9.84 -8.12 -8.80
C LEU A 175 10.02 -6.68 -9.34
N ILE A 176 11.06 -6.39 -10.13
CA ILE A 176 11.23 -5.08 -10.79
C ILE A 176 10.03 -4.74 -11.65
N THR A 177 9.52 -5.71 -12.41
CA THR A 177 8.33 -5.51 -13.27
C THR A 177 7.06 -5.27 -12.46
N LEU A 178 6.94 -5.90 -11.29
CA LEU A 178 5.76 -5.78 -10.42
C LEU A 178 5.77 -4.50 -9.58
N PHE A 179 6.95 -3.96 -9.27
CA PHE A 179 7.15 -2.87 -8.32
C PHE A 179 6.33 -1.61 -8.65
N PRO A 180 6.30 -1.13 -9.92
CA PRO A 180 5.44 0.01 -10.29
C PRO A 180 3.96 -0.23 -9.99
N ALA A 181 3.45 -1.44 -10.24
CA ALA A 181 2.05 -1.77 -9.96
C ALA A 181 1.73 -1.76 -8.46
N ILE A 182 2.66 -2.20 -7.60
CA ILE A 182 2.52 -2.13 -6.14
C ILE A 182 2.40 -0.65 -5.70
N ILE A 183 3.27 0.23 -6.18
CA ILE A 183 3.25 1.66 -5.86
C ILE A 183 1.98 2.32 -6.39
N GLU A 184 1.63 2.07 -7.65
CA GLU A 184 0.47 2.65 -8.31
C GLU A 184 -0.83 2.26 -7.58
N ASN A 185 -0.96 0.98 -7.18
CA ASN A 185 -2.11 0.51 -6.43
C ASN A 185 -2.18 1.13 -5.03
N ALA A 186 -1.06 1.24 -4.31
CA ALA A 186 -1.02 1.93 -3.03
C ALA A 186 -1.51 3.39 -3.16
N PHE A 187 -1.07 4.12 -4.19
CA PHE A 187 -1.50 5.49 -4.45
C PHE A 187 -2.98 5.58 -4.77
N TYR A 188 -3.51 4.68 -5.61
CA TYR A 188 -4.93 4.69 -5.97
C TYR A 188 -5.81 4.38 -4.75
N ILE A 189 -5.51 3.31 -4.03
CA ILE A 189 -6.30 2.85 -2.89
C ILE A 189 -6.23 3.84 -1.72
N SER A 190 -5.15 4.60 -1.58
CA SER A 190 -5.09 5.69 -0.60
C SER A 190 -6.11 6.82 -0.85
N LYS A 191 -6.75 6.85 -2.02
CA LYS A 191 -7.78 7.84 -2.35
C LYS A 191 -9.21 7.28 -2.26
N MET A 192 -9.37 5.96 -2.21
CA MET A 192 -10.67 5.30 -2.15
C MET A 192 -11.31 5.45 -0.77
N ILE A 193 -12.62 5.68 -0.73
CA ILE A 193 -13.40 5.74 0.50
C ILE A 193 -14.46 4.64 0.46
N GLU A 194 -14.67 3.98 1.58
CA GLU A 194 -15.86 3.15 1.77
C GLU A 194 -17.09 4.05 1.73
N GLU A 195 -18.01 3.77 0.81
CA GLU A 195 -19.30 4.44 0.74
C GLU A 195 -20.26 3.69 1.66
N ASP A 196 -20.91 4.42 2.58
CA ASP A 196 -21.95 3.94 3.48
C ASP A 196 -23.21 3.47 2.71
#